data_c4a4606cabfedca7e7341a9260a727b5
#
_entry.id   c4a4606cabfedca7e7341a9260a727b5
#
_cell.length_a   1.000
_cell.length_b   1.000
_cell.length_c   1.000
_cell.angle_alpha   90.00
_cell.angle_beta   90.00
_cell.angle_gamma   90.00
#
_symmetry.space_group_name_H-M   'P 1'
#
loop_
_entity.id
_entity.type
_entity.pdbx_description
1 polymer ?
#
loop_
_entity_poly.entity_id
_entity_poly.type
_entity_poly.pdbx_seq_one_letter_code
_entity_poly.pdbx_strand_id
1 'polypeptide(L)'
;MNQIGTVSDNGPCVFCSISENEVIADNVLAYTILDKYPVTDGHHLVIPKRHIEDYFSLTQDELLACDALVRQLKNDIENRDLSVKGFNIGINAGEIAGQTIFHCHIHLIPRREGDVEDPRGGVRHLMPGKGTY
;
A
#
# COMPACT_ATOMS: atom_id res chain seq x y z
N MET A 1 11.15 1.85 16.06
CA MET A 1 10.81 1.10 15.94
C MET A 1 10.63 0.47 15.72
N ASN A 2 10.70 1.34 15.93
CA ASN A 2 10.33 0.74 15.75
C ASN A 2 10.43 0.74 15.29
N GLN A 3 10.57 1.05 14.90
CA GLN A 3 10.41 0.93 14.52
C GLN A 3 10.69 0.79 13.83
N ILE A 4 11.06 1.54 13.71
CA ILE A 4 10.96 1.36 13.19
C ILE A 4 11.52 1.00 13.00
N GLY A 5 11.97 1.47 13.15
CA GLY A 5 11.98 0.82 12.91
C GLY A 5 12.66 0.76 12.61
N THR A 6 12.85 1.03 12.66
CA THR A 6 13.10 0.62 12.47
C THR A 6 13.55 0.66 12.55
N VAL A 7 13.89 1.03 12.46
CA VAL A 7 14.11 0.83 12.52
C VAL A 7 14.56 0.80 12.77
N SER A 8 15.16 1.11 12.91
CA SER A 8 15.29 1.05 13.27
C SER A 8 15.25 1.35 14.01
N ASP A 9 15.31 1.78 14.29
CA ASP A 9 14.95 1.92 14.96
C ASP A 9 14.85 2.61 15.43
N ASN A 10 14.74 2.34 15.35
CA ASN A 10 14.78 3.64 15.76
C ASN A 10 13.53 4.42 16.05
N GLY A 11 13.11 4.95 16.71
CA GLY A 11 11.91 5.64 17.05
C GLY A 11 10.66 4.78 16.88
N PRO A 12 9.47 5.25 17.29
CA PRO A 12 8.24 4.48 17.14
C PRO A 12 7.85 4.34 15.68
N CYS A 13 7.32 3.17 15.34
CA CYS A 13 6.84 2.90 14.00
C CYS A 13 5.55 3.67 13.74
N VAL A 14 5.51 4.43 12.66
CA VAL A 14 4.33 5.23 12.30
C VAL A 14 3.10 4.36 12.06
N PHE A 15 3.27 3.17 11.49
CA PHE A 15 2.15 2.27 11.22
C PHE A 15 1.70 1.47 12.44
N CYS A 16 2.52 1.38 13.49
CA CYS A 16 2.09 0.81 14.76
C CYS A 16 1.30 1.83 15.59
N SER A 17 1.31 3.10 15.22
CA SER A 17 0.79 4.21 16.01
C SER A 17 -0.32 4.98 15.31
N ILE A 18 -0.99 4.37 14.35
CA ILE A 18 -2.07 5.02 13.60
C ILE A 18 -3.27 5.26 14.52
N SER A 19 -3.84 6.46 14.44
CA SER A 19 -5.04 6.82 15.16
C SER A 19 -6.26 6.12 14.57
N GLU A 20 -7.20 5.72 15.42
CA GLU A 20 -8.42 5.04 14.99
C GLU A 20 -9.20 5.84 13.93
N ASN A 21 -9.19 7.17 14.03
CA ASN A 21 -9.96 7.97 13.08
C ASN A 21 -9.29 8.07 11.70
N GLU A 22 -8.06 7.58 11.55
CA GLU A 22 -7.41 7.46 10.24
C GLU A 22 -7.74 6.15 9.56
N VAL A 23 -8.22 5.15 10.30
CA VAL A 23 -8.50 3.82 9.76
C VAL A 23 -9.75 3.87 8.91
N ILE A 24 -9.64 3.44 7.65
CA ILE A 24 -10.76 3.41 6.70
C ILE A 24 -11.54 2.11 6.87
N ALA A 25 -10.85 0.99 7.00
CA ALA A 25 -11.45 -0.32 7.18
C ALA A 25 -10.43 -1.22 7.87
N ASP A 26 -10.89 -2.27 8.53
CA ASP A 26 -9.98 -3.22 9.15
C ASP A 26 -10.63 -4.59 9.27
N ASN A 27 -9.79 -5.57 9.59
CA ASN A 27 -10.22 -6.89 10.02
C ASN A 27 -9.32 -7.31 11.18
N VAL A 28 -9.35 -8.59 11.54
CA VAL A 28 -8.62 -9.06 12.73
C VAL A 28 -7.12 -8.81 12.61
N LEU A 29 -6.54 -8.95 11.41
CA LEU A 29 -5.07 -8.95 11.24
C LEU A 29 -4.52 -7.76 10.47
N ALA A 30 -5.38 -6.93 9.86
CA ALA A 30 -4.90 -5.84 9.00
C ALA A 30 -5.84 -4.64 9.06
N TYR A 31 -5.35 -3.50 8.59
CA TYR A 31 -6.15 -2.27 8.49
C TYR A 31 -5.73 -1.47 7.27
N THR A 32 -6.55 -0.48 6.90
CA THR A 32 -6.29 0.39 5.75
C THR A 32 -6.35 1.84 6.15
N ILE A 33 -5.52 2.66 5.51
CA ILE A 33 -5.53 4.12 5.65
C ILE A 33 -5.35 4.75 4.28
N LEU A 34 -5.69 6.03 4.17
CA LEU A 34 -5.26 6.82 3.02
C LEU A 34 -3.77 7.12 3.15
N ASP A 35 -3.05 7.03 2.03
CA ASP A 35 -1.65 7.46 2.01
C ASP A 35 -1.61 8.98 2.24
N LYS A 36 -0.73 9.45 3.13
CA LYS A 36 -0.59 10.88 3.41
C LYS A 36 0.03 11.65 2.25
N TYR A 37 0.73 10.95 1.37
CA TYR A 37 1.37 11.53 0.19
C TYR A 37 0.86 10.83 -1.06
N PRO A 38 -0.45 10.95 -1.34
CA PRO A 38 -1.08 10.14 -2.39
C PRO A 38 -0.52 10.50 -3.77
N VAL A 39 -0.27 9.48 -4.59
CA VAL A 39 0.15 9.71 -5.97
C VAL A 39 -1.06 9.93 -6.88
N THR A 40 -2.22 9.41 -6.47
CA THR A 40 -3.52 9.70 -7.11
C THR A 40 -4.56 9.83 -6.01
N ASP A 41 -5.68 10.43 -6.35
CA ASP A 41 -6.80 10.54 -5.42
C ASP A 41 -7.30 9.14 -5.08
N GLY A 42 -7.40 8.84 -3.79
CA GLY A 42 -7.83 7.52 -3.33
C GLY A 42 -6.71 6.51 -3.13
N HIS A 43 -5.45 6.94 -3.19
CA HIS A 43 -4.31 6.07 -2.90
C HIS A 43 -4.37 5.59 -1.46
N HIS A 44 -4.56 4.29 -1.26
CA HIS A 44 -4.68 3.66 0.06
C HIS A 44 -3.49 2.77 0.34
N LEU A 45 -3.25 2.55 1.63
CA LEU A 45 -2.30 1.55 2.12
C LEU A 45 -3.07 0.46 2.87
N VAL A 46 -2.67 -0.79 2.67
CA VAL A 46 -3.18 -1.93 3.42
C VAL A 46 -2.01 -2.45 4.26
N ILE A 47 -2.22 -2.56 5.56
CA ILE A 47 -1.13 -2.71 6.53
C ILE A 47 -1.48 -3.82 7.50
N PRO A 48 -0.60 -4.84 7.68
CA PRO A 48 -0.82 -5.83 8.74
C PRO A 48 -0.66 -5.16 10.11
N LYS A 49 -1.47 -5.58 11.08
CA LYS A 49 -1.41 -4.99 12.42
C LYS A 49 -0.12 -5.34 13.14
N ARG A 50 0.37 -6.57 12.94
CA ARG A 50 1.62 -7.01 13.54
C ARG A 50 2.79 -6.28 12.87
N HIS A 51 3.74 -5.81 13.68
CA HIS A 51 4.91 -5.13 13.14
C HIS A 51 5.85 -6.15 12.52
N ILE A 52 5.82 -6.24 11.19
CA ILE A 52 6.74 -7.07 10.41
C ILE A 52 7.34 -6.22 9.31
N GLU A 53 8.56 -6.54 8.93
CA GLU A 53 9.33 -5.66 8.08
C GLU A 53 8.78 -5.61 6.66
N ASP A 54 8.56 -6.76 6.02
CA ASP A 54 8.21 -6.75 4.60
C ASP A 54 7.22 -7.87 4.26
N TYR A 55 6.83 -7.89 2.99
CA TYR A 55 5.85 -8.82 2.44
C TYR A 55 6.22 -10.27 2.71
N PHE A 56 7.50 -10.61 2.64
CA PHE A 56 7.93 -12.00 2.73
C PHE A 56 7.88 -12.54 4.17
N SER A 57 7.68 -11.65 5.14
CA SER A 57 7.51 -12.04 6.55
C SER A 57 6.04 -12.21 6.95
N LEU A 58 5.10 -11.95 6.04
CA LEU A 58 3.68 -12.18 6.32
C LEU A 58 3.41 -13.66 6.51
N THR A 59 2.57 -13.97 7.52
CA THR A 59 1.98 -15.32 7.58
C THR A 59 0.92 -15.45 6.49
N GLN A 60 0.52 -16.69 6.21
CA GLN A 60 -0.54 -16.93 5.25
C GLN A 60 -1.84 -16.24 5.67
N ASP A 61 -2.18 -16.29 6.95
CA ASP A 61 -3.40 -15.65 7.46
C ASP A 61 -3.33 -14.13 7.30
N GLU A 62 -2.16 -13.54 7.54
CA GLU A 62 -1.96 -12.10 7.35
C GLU A 62 -2.08 -11.73 5.87
N LEU A 63 -1.52 -12.55 4.99
CA LEU A 63 -1.61 -12.31 3.56
C LEU A 63 -3.08 -12.33 3.11
N LEU A 64 -3.84 -13.31 3.57
CA LEU A 64 -5.26 -13.41 3.23
C LEU A 64 -6.06 -12.24 3.80
N ALA A 65 -5.73 -11.80 5.02
CA ALA A 65 -6.39 -10.65 5.65
C ALA A 65 -6.13 -9.36 4.85
N CYS A 66 -4.90 -9.16 4.41
CA CYS A 66 -4.55 -8.01 3.59
C CYS A 66 -5.25 -8.06 2.24
N ASP A 67 -5.28 -9.24 1.60
CA ASP A 67 -5.94 -9.40 0.30
C ASP A 67 -7.43 -9.11 0.40
N ALA A 68 -8.07 -9.55 1.48
CA ALA A 68 -9.49 -9.26 1.70
C ALA A 68 -9.76 -7.75 1.73
N LEU A 69 -8.89 -6.99 2.39
CA LEU A 69 -9.03 -5.53 2.45
C LEU A 69 -8.74 -4.87 1.10
N VAL A 70 -7.77 -5.37 0.34
CA VAL A 70 -7.50 -4.86 -1.01
C VAL A 70 -8.76 -4.97 -1.86
N ARG A 71 -9.41 -6.13 -1.83
CA ARG A 71 -10.62 -6.38 -2.62
C ARG A 71 -11.80 -5.55 -2.16
N GLN A 72 -11.96 -5.41 -0.85
CA GLN A 72 -13.01 -4.56 -0.29
C GLN A 72 -12.82 -3.10 -0.71
N LEU A 73 -11.60 -2.58 -0.59
CA LEU A 73 -11.30 -1.21 -0.99
C LEU A 73 -11.54 -0.99 -2.47
N LYS A 74 -11.13 -1.94 -3.31
CA LYS A 74 -11.37 -1.85 -4.75
C LYS A 74 -12.86 -1.66 -5.03
N ASN A 75 -13.70 -2.48 -4.43
CA ASN A 75 -15.14 -2.40 -4.65
C ASN A 75 -15.70 -1.07 -4.13
N ASP A 76 -15.27 -0.64 -2.94
CA ASP A 76 -15.74 0.60 -2.35
C ASP A 76 -15.34 1.81 -3.19
N ILE A 77 -14.11 1.82 -3.68
CA ILE A 77 -13.60 2.92 -4.50
C ILE A 77 -14.37 2.98 -5.83
N GLU A 78 -14.55 1.84 -6.49
CA GLU A 78 -15.28 1.79 -7.76
C GLU A 78 -16.72 2.26 -7.61
N ASN A 79 -17.34 1.94 -6.48
CA ASN A 79 -18.73 2.35 -6.23
C ASN A 79 -18.86 3.85 -5.95
N ARG A 80 -17.83 4.44 -5.36
CA ARG A 80 -17.85 5.86 -5.00
C ARG A 80 -17.32 6.78 -6.08
N ASP A 81 -16.47 6.26 -6.96
CA ASP A 81 -15.78 7.07 -7.97
C ASP A 81 -15.77 6.32 -9.29
N LEU A 82 -16.74 6.67 -10.14
CA LEU A 82 -16.92 5.99 -11.43
C LEU A 82 -15.81 6.32 -12.43
N SER A 83 -14.96 7.28 -12.13
CA SER A 83 -13.82 7.61 -13.00
C SER A 83 -12.67 6.61 -12.85
N VAL A 84 -12.66 5.81 -11.78
CA VAL A 84 -11.61 4.81 -11.56
C VAL A 84 -11.86 3.63 -12.49
N LYS A 85 -10.85 3.31 -13.32
CA LYS A 85 -10.97 2.26 -14.34
C LYS A 85 -9.94 1.16 -14.16
N GLY A 86 -9.02 1.29 -13.23
CA GLY A 86 -8.00 0.29 -12.97
C GLY A 86 -7.25 0.60 -11.69
N PHE A 87 -6.35 -0.30 -11.33
CA PHE A 87 -5.55 -0.15 -10.11
C PHE A 87 -4.14 -0.66 -10.35
N ASN A 88 -3.18 0.00 -9.72
CA ASN A 88 -1.89 -0.62 -9.50
C ASN A 88 -1.81 -1.05 -8.03
N ILE A 89 -1.29 -2.23 -7.81
CA ILE A 89 -1.08 -2.79 -6.48
C ILE A 89 0.41 -3.04 -6.37
N GLY A 90 1.04 -2.50 -5.34
CA GLY A 90 2.49 -2.61 -5.24
C GLY A 90 2.97 -2.67 -3.81
N ILE A 91 4.12 -3.31 -3.64
CA ILE A 91 4.78 -3.50 -2.35
C ILE A 91 6.26 -3.30 -2.57
N ASN A 92 6.89 -2.51 -1.70
CA ASN A 92 8.34 -2.38 -1.69
C ASN A 92 8.90 -3.30 -0.62
N ALA A 93 9.75 -4.23 -1.00
CA ALA A 93 10.38 -5.16 -0.07
C ALA A 93 11.89 -4.94 -0.10
N GLY A 94 12.39 -4.29 0.95
CA GLY A 94 13.81 -3.97 1.09
C GLY A 94 14.14 -2.53 0.70
N GLU A 95 15.20 -2.01 1.29
CA GLU A 95 15.65 -0.65 1.07
C GLU A 95 16.00 -0.40 -0.39
N ILE A 96 16.66 -1.37 -1.04
CA ILE A 96 17.07 -1.26 -2.45
C ILE A 96 15.84 -1.15 -3.37
N ALA A 97 14.70 -1.70 -2.95
CA ALA A 97 13.46 -1.62 -3.72
C ALA A 97 12.64 -0.37 -3.37
N GLY A 98 13.16 0.51 -2.50
CA GLY A 98 12.50 1.77 -2.18
C GLY A 98 11.71 1.76 -0.89
N GLN A 99 11.80 0.69 -0.09
CA GLN A 99 11.11 0.66 1.19
C GLN A 99 11.77 1.65 2.15
N THR A 100 10.97 2.57 2.71
CA THR A 100 11.47 3.58 3.64
C THR A 100 10.85 3.44 5.03
N ILE A 101 9.69 2.81 5.13
CA ILE A 101 9.06 2.49 6.41
C ILE A 101 9.11 0.96 6.54
N PHE A 102 9.79 0.47 7.59
CA PHE A 102 10.06 -0.96 7.73
C PHE A 102 8.99 -1.64 8.55
N HIS A 103 7.77 -1.44 8.11
CA HIS A 103 6.56 -2.12 8.50
C HIS A 103 5.81 -2.38 7.20
N CYS A 104 5.56 -3.63 6.88
CA CYS A 104 4.97 -4.04 5.60
C CYS A 104 3.71 -3.23 5.28
N HIS A 105 3.62 -2.75 4.06
CA HIS A 105 2.42 -2.06 3.59
C HIS A 105 2.26 -2.25 2.09
N ILE A 106 1.01 -2.36 1.68
CA ILE A 106 0.62 -2.63 0.29
C ILE A 106 -0.06 -1.38 -0.23
N HIS A 107 0.44 -0.85 -1.34
CA HIS A 107 -0.16 0.29 -2.02
C HIS A 107 -1.31 -0.17 -2.89
N LEU A 108 -2.44 0.50 -2.79
CA LEU A 108 -3.55 0.34 -3.73
C LEU A 108 -3.77 1.70 -4.37
N ILE A 109 -3.48 1.79 -5.66
CA ILE A 109 -3.43 3.05 -6.39
C ILE A 109 -4.50 3.06 -7.47
N PRO A 110 -5.59 3.83 -7.28
CA PRO A 110 -6.63 3.93 -8.31
C PRO A 110 -6.09 4.64 -9.55
N ARG A 111 -6.48 4.14 -10.71
CA ARG A 111 -6.06 4.72 -11.98
C ARG A 111 -7.25 5.19 -12.78
N ARG A 112 -7.06 6.31 -13.49
CA ARG A 112 -8.10 6.94 -14.27
C ARG A 112 -7.59 7.21 -15.68
N GLU A 113 -8.50 7.26 -16.62
CA GLU A 113 -8.14 7.56 -18.00
C GLU A 113 -7.48 8.93 -18.06
N GLY A 114 -6.33 9.03 -18.71
CA GLY A 114 -5.62 10.29 -18.88
C GLY A 114 -4.81 10.75 -17.67
N ASP A 115 -4.73 9.96 -16.60
CA ASP A 115 -3.94 10.36 -15.42
C ASP A 115 -2.44 10.40 -15.71
N VAL A 116 -1.99 9.61 -16.67
CA VAL A 116 -0.65 9.74 -17.26
C VAL A 116 -0.81 9.67 -18.78
N GLU A 117 0.21 10.10 -19.51
CA GLU A 117 0.14 10.17 -20.96
C GLU A 117 0.03 8.76 -21.57
N ASP A 118 0.88 7.84 -21.15
CA ASP A 118 0.87 6.45 -21.64
C ASP A 118 1.06 5.51 -20.47
N PRO A 119 0.00 4.78 -20.06
CA PRO A 119 0.08 3.91 -18.89
C PRO A 119 0.70 2.54 -19.17
N ARG A 120 1.03 2.24 -20.44
CA ARG A 120 1.54 0.90 -20.76
C ARG A 120 2.80 0.61 -19.97
N GLY A 121 2.93 -0.64 -19.55
CA GLY A 121 4.07 -1.10 -18.76
C GLY A 121 3.87 -1.00 -17.26
N GLY A 122 3.05 -0.04 -16.78
CA GLY A 122 2.69 0.04 -15.36
C GLY A 122 3.89 -0.06 -14.44
N VAL A 123 3.98 -1.16 -13.69
CA VAL A 123 5.05 -1.37 -12.71
C VAL A 123 6.46 -1.38 -13.33
N ARG A 124 6.57 -1.57 -14.63
CA ARG A 124 7.89 -1.54 -15.29
C ARG A 124 8.54 -0.16 -15.19
N HIS A 125 7.75 0.88 -14.96
CA HIS A 125 8.29 2.25 -14.83
C HIS A 125 9.08 2.45 -13.54
N LEU A 126 9.13 1.44 -12.67
CA LEU A 126 10.05 1.45 -11.54
C LEU A 126 11.50 1.55 -11.98
N MET A 127 11.80 1.01 -13.16
CA MET A 127 13.14 1.09 -13.74
C MET A 127 13.10 2.16 -14.83
N PRO A 128 13.79 3.30 -14.64
CA PRO A 128 13.74 4.39 -15.61
C PRO A 128 14.12 3.91 -17.02
N GLY A 129 13.33 4.31 -18.00
CA GLY A 129 13.55 3.95 -19.40
C GLY A 129 13.14 2.54 -19.77
N LYS A 130 12.59 1.75 -18.85
CA LYS A 130 12.22 0.36 -19.12
C LYS A 130 10.71 0.13 -19.13
N GLY A 131 9.93 1.20 -19.07
CA GLY A 131 8.48 1.08 -19.00
C GLY A 131 7.84 0.55 -20.27
N THR A 132 8.44 0.81 -21.43
CA THR A 132 7.86 0.37 -22.70
C THR A 132 8.57 -0.86 -23.24
N TYR A 133 7.86 -1.63 -24.08
CA TYR A 133 8.38 -2.86 -24.66
C TYR A 133 7.61 -3.22 -25.95
#